data_0cc1e17611c97ebe10a5af786ecefa96
#
_entry.id   0cc1e17611c97ebe10a5af786ecefa96
#
_cell.length_a   1.000
_cell.length_b   1.000
_cell.length_c   1.000
_cell.angle_alpha   90.00
_cell.angle_beta   90.00
_cell.angle_gamma   90.00
#
_symmetry.space_group_name_H-M   'P 1'
#
loop_
_entity.id
_entity.type
_entity.pdbx_description
1 polymer ?
#
loop_
_entity_poly.entity_id
_entity_poly.type
_entity_poly.pdbx_seq_one_letter_code
_entity_poly.pdbx_strand_id
1 'polypeptide(L)'
;VRTIAVRNGAPLPSLITHDFFGRDVYDRLFGTIGGSRDEAEAFLLGNQGPDPLFYAVLSPRLRAHRRLGSTMHSKKPTELVKALKDALSILNGAELPIGRAYALGFLCHYALDSTAHPLVYFHEYRLCDAGEPGLSRADGSEVHSLIESELDELTLFTRRGQTVATFDPSAEILKASDFVLHVVSKLYVYLALTVYGEIVPERLFTIAVKDFRAAQRFFHSPSGRATTSSGW
;
A
#
# COMPACT_ATOMS: atom_id res chain seq x y z
N VAL A 1 9.12 26.51 16.45
CA VAL A 1 8.47 25.19 16.67
C VAL A 1 7.14 25.26 15.91
N ARG A 2 7.01 24.57 14.77
CA ARG A 2 5.74 24.50 14.04
C ARG A 2 4.83 23.52 14.78
N THR A 3 3.70 24.01 15.23
CA THR A 3 2.61 23.20 15.74
C THR A 3 2.27 22.14 14.70
N ILE A 4 2.39 20.86 15.07
CA ILE A 4 1.99 19.74 14.21
C ILE A 4 0.46 19.74 14.21
N ALA A 5 -0.14 20.42 13.24
CA ALA A 5 -1.56 20.29 12.99
C ALA A 5 -1.77 18.94 12.30
N VAL A 6 -2.28 17.97 13.03
CA VAL A 6 -2.70 16.67 12.51
C VAL A 6 -3.76 16.96 11.45
N ARG A 7 -3.39 16.77 10.19
CA ARG A 7 -4.34 16.88 9.07
C ARG A 7 -5.24 15.65 9.12
N ASN A 8 -6.55 15.87 9.21
CA ASN A 8 -7.58 14.83 9.10
C ASN A 8 -7.62 14.24 7.69
N GLY A 9 -6.57 13.52 7.29
CA GLY A 9 -6.52 12.67 6.12
C GLY A 9 -6.39 11.22 6.58
N ALA A 10 -7.06 10.29 5.93
CA ALA A 10 -6.80 8.88 6.17
C ALA A 10 -5.29 8.63 6.00
N PRO A 11 -4.65 7.87 6.91
CA PRO A 11 -3.24 7.58 6.82
C PRO A 11 -2.95 6.99 5.44
N LEU A 12 -2.07 7.65 4.69
CA LEU A 12 -1.59 7.12 3.42
C LEU A 12 -0.40 6.24 3.77
N PRO A 13 -0.47 4.91 3.57
CA PRO A 13 0.74 4.11 3.59
C PRO A 13 1.73 4.72 2.59
N SER A 14 3.01 4.48 2.79
CA SER A 14 4.15 4.99 2.01
C SER A 14 4.08 4.59 0.52
N LEU A 15 3.02 5.05 -0.15
CA LEU A 15 2.60 4.66 -1.51
C LEU A 15 3.68 4.96 -2.55
N ILE A 16 4.28 6.16 -2.46
CA ILE A 16 5.26 6.65 -3.42
C ILE A 16 6.59 5.94 -3.20
N THR A 17 6.99 5.77 -1.94
CA THR A 17 8.24 5.11 -1.57
C THR A 17 8.23 3.64 -2.01
N HIS A 18 7.12 2.92 -1.80
CA HIS A 18 6.95 1.55 -2.29
C HIS A 18 6.99 1.45 -3.81
N ASP A 19 6.34 2.37 -4.53
CA ASP A 19 6.34 2.37 -6.01
C ASP A 19 7.74 2.62 -6.56
N PHE A 20 8.45 3.62 -6.03
CA PHE A 20 9.81 3.93 -6.52
C PHE A 20 10.82 2.84 -6.19
N PHE A 21 10.74 2.25 -5.00
CA PHE A 21 11.54 1.09 -4.67
C PHE A 21 11.25 -0.07 -5.63
N GLY A 22 9.98 -0.34 -5.88
CA GLY A 22 9.57 -1.37 -6.84
C GLY A 22 10.11 -1.12 -8.24
N ARG A 23 10.09 0.11 -8.74
CA ARG A 23 10.66 0.46 -10.04
C ARG A 23 12.17 0.20 -10.09
N ASP A 24 12.90 0.59 -9.06
CA ASP A 24 14.36 0.34 -9.00
C ASP A 24 14.68 -1.16 -9.00
N VAL A 25 13.89 -1.98 -8.32
CA VAL A 25 14.03 -3.45 -8.34
C VAL A 25 13.65 -4.02 -9.70
N TYR A 26 12.54 -3.55 -10.28
CA TYR A 26 12.10 -4.00 -11.60
C TYR A 26 13.16 -3.76 -12.68
N ASP A 27 13.73 -2.56 -12.71
CA ASP A 27 14.78 -2.20 -13.68
C ASP A 27 16.02 -3.12 -13.61
N ARG A 28 16.32 -3.65 -12.42
CA ARG A 28 17.45 -4.56 -12.21
C ARG A 28 17.11 -6.03 -12.47
N LEU A 29 15.88 -6.42 -12.28
CA LEU A 29 15.43 -7.82 -12.25
C LEU A 29 14.33 -8.14 -13.27
N PHE A 30 14.06 -7.26 -14.25
CA PHE A 30 12.95 -7.44 -15.19
C PHE A 30 12.97 -8.80 -15.89
N GLY A 31 14.17 -9.33 -16.22
CA GLY A 31 14.32 -10.65 -16.83
C GLY A 31 13.88 -11.83 -15.93
N THR A 32 13.85 -11.63 -14.61
CA THR A 32 13.35 -12.61 -13.63
C THR A 32 11.86 -12.42 -13.35
N ILE A 33 11.42 -11.14 -13.29
CA ILE A 33 10.05 -10.76 -12.96
C ILE A 33 9.12 -11.03 -14.14
N GLY A 34 9.54 -10.64 -15.35
CA GLY A 34 8.79 -10.70 -16.58
C GLY A 34 8.74 -9.34 -17.29
N GLY A 35 8.71 -9.39 -18.63
CA GLY A 35 8.83 -8.20 -19.48
C GLY A 35 7.52 -7.72 -20.10
N SER A 36 6.40 -8.39 -19.88
CA SER A 36 5.11 -7.92 -20.37
C SER A 36 4.59 -6.77 -19.51
N ARG A 37 3.71 -5.96 -20.09
CA ARG A 37 3.06 -4.86 -19.35
C ARG A 37 2.31 -5.36 -18.12
N ASP A 38 1.56 -6.45 -18.25
CA ASP A 38 0.79 -7.02 -17.16
C ASP A 38 1.68 -7.57 -16.04
N GLU A 39 2.84 -8.17 -16.36
CA GLU A 39 3.83 -8.60 -15.37
C GLU A 39 4.44 -7.40 -14.63
N ALA A 40 4.81 -6.34 -15.35
CA ALA A 40 5.32 -5.12 -14.75
C ALA A 40 4.28 -4.47 -13.82
N GLU A 41 3.03 -4.32 -14.28
CA GLU A 41 1.92 -3.78 -13.48
C GLU A 41 1.65 -4.66 -12.26
N ALA A 42 1.66 -5.99 -12.40
CA ALA A 42 1.48 -6.93 -11.30
C ALA A 42 2.59 -6.82 -10.26
N PHE A 43 3.84 -6.73 -10.70
CA PHE A 43 4.98 -6.55 -9.81
C PHE A 43 4.90 -5.24 -9.03
N LEU A 44 4.66 -4.11 -9.70
CA LEU A 44 4.52 -2.80 -9.04
C LEU A 44 3.32 -2.76 -8.11
N LEU A 45 2.20 -3.39 -8.48
CA LEU A 45 1.05 -3.54 -7.58
C LEU A 45 1.40 -4.41 -6.36
N GLY A 46 2.22 -5.46 -6.55
CA GLY A 46 2.73 -6.28 -5.46
C GLY A 46 3.59 -5.51 -4.47
N ASN A 47 4.35 -4.50 -4.92
CA ASN A 47 5.12 -3.62 -4.03
C ASN A 47 4.23 -2.77 -3.10
N GLN A 48 2.94 -2.64 -3.38
CA GLN A 48 1.98 -2.06 -2.45
C GLN A 48 1.46 -3.09 -1.44
N GLY A 49 1.80 -4.37 -1.59
CA GLY A 49 1.41 -5.43 -0.66
C GLY A 49 -0.07 -5.45 -0.34
N PRO A 50 -0.43 -5.59 0.95
CA PRO A 50 -1.81 -5.55 1.41
C PRO A 50 -2.37 -4.14 1.65
N ASP A 51 -1.61 -3.06 1.44
CA ASP A 51 -2.02 -1.67 1.71
C ASP A 51 -3.33 -1.25 1.06
N PRO A 52 -3.65 -1.66 -0.19
CA PRO A 52 -4.95 -1.35 -0.77
C PRO A 52 -6.13 -1.79 0.10
N LEU A 53 -5.97 -2.81 0.96
CA LEU A 53 -7.03 -3.28 1.84
C LEU A 53 -7.37 -2.30 2.97
N PHE A 54 -6.51 -1.34 3.32
CA PHE A 54 -6.86 -0.27 4.25
C PHE A 54 -8.00 0.60 3.71
N TYR A 55 -8.16 0.66 2.39
CA TYR A 55 -9.25 1.37 1.73
C TYR A 55 -10.54 0.55 1.58
N ALA A 56 -10.55 -0.70 2.00
CA ALA A 56 -11.76 -1.54 2.06
C ALA A 56 -12.89 -0.92 2.91
N VAL A 57 -12.56 0.03 3.78
CA VAL A 57 -13.53 0.77 4.60
C VAL A 57 -14.43 1.69 3.79
N LEU A 58 -14.00 2.13 2.61
CA LEU A 58 -14.75 3.04 1.74
C LEU A 58 -15.91 2.34 1.03
N SER A 59 -15.80 1.04 0.79
CA SER A 59 -16.86 0.25 0.16
C SER A 59 -17.75 -0.42 1.21
N PRO A 60 -19.07 -0.18 1.22
CA PRO A 60 -19.99 -0.88 2.13
C PRO A 60 -19.90 -2.40 2.01
N ARG A 61 -19.60 -2.92 0.81
CA ARG A 61 -19.46 -4.36 0.54
C ARG A 61 -18.24 -5.00 1.22
N LEU A 62 -17.20 -4.20 1.50
CA LEU A 62 -15.95 -4.67 2.11
C LEU A 62 -15.85 -4.33 3.60
N ARG A 63 -16.84 -3.63 4.16
CA ARG A 63 -16.81 -3.16 5.56
C ARG A 63 -16.59 -4.28 6.59
N ALA A 64 -17.08 -5.48 6.31
CA ALA A 64 -16.86 -6.66 7.16
C ALA A 64 -15.36 -7.06 7.20
N HIS A 65 -14.60 -6.78 6.14
CA HIS A 65 -13.20 -7.17 5.95
C HIS A 65 -12.21 -6.03 6.21
N ARG A 66 -12.65 -4.91 6.81
CA ARG A 66 -11.83 -3.71 7.03
C ARG A 66 -10.54 -3.93 7.86
N ARG A 67 -10.48 -5.02 8.61
CA ARG A 67 -9.31 -5.36 9.43
C ARG A 67 -8.32 -6.28 8.72
N LEU A 68 -8.65 -6.80 7.55
CA LEU A 68 -7.81 -7.77 6.87
C LEU A 68 -6.45 -7.18 6.50
N GLY A 69 -6.39 -5.93 6.04
CA GLY A 69 -5.13 -5.23 5.76
C GLY A 69 -4.21 -5.21 6.97
N SER A 70 -4.66 -4.67 8.10
CA SER A 70 -3.85 -4.63 9.33
C SER A 70 -3.53 -6.02 9.89
N THR A 71 -4.42 -6.99 9.69
CA THR A 71 -4.15 -8.39 10.07
C THR A 71 -3.01 -8.98 9.24
N MET A 72 -2.98 -8.73 7.93
CA MET A 72 -1.91 -9.20 7.04
C MET A 72 -0.55 -8.57 7.36
N HIS A 73 -0.49 -7.32 7.84
CA HIS A 73 0.75 -6.68 8.27
C HIS A 73 1.25 -7.20 9.62
N SER A 74 0.36 -7.56 10.53
CA SER A 74 0.73 -7.81 11.94
C SER A 74 0.74 -9.27 12.35
N LYS A 75 0.07 -10.17 11.59
CA LYS A 75 -0.14 -11.56 12.02
C LYS A 75 0.33 -12.56 10.97
N LYS A 76 1.04 -13.59 11.43
CA LYS A 76 1.43 -14.74 10.62
C LYS A 76 2.21 -14.40 9.33
N PRO A 77 3.23 -13.53 9.37
CA PRO A 77 3.94 -13.11 8.15
C PRO A 77 4.62 -14.29 7.42
N THR A 78 5.17 -15.24 8.15
CA THR A 78 5.81 -16.42 7.57
C THR A 78 4.81 -17.32 6.85
N GLU A 79 3.65 -17.57 7.48
CA GLU A 79 2.57 -18.35 6.90
C GLU A 79 1.98 -17.65 5.69
N LEU A 80 1.86 -16.31 5.73
CA LEU A 80 1.37 -15.51 4.62
C LEU A 80 2.27 -15.63 3.39
N VAL A 81 3.59 -15.50 3.56
CA VAL A 81 4.56 -15.65 2.46
C VAL A 81 4.57 -17.07 1.90
N LYS A 82 4.50 -18.10 2.75
CA LYS A 82 4.37 -19.49 2.29
C LYS A 82 3.08 -19.71 1.50
N ALA A 83 1.95 -19.26 2.04
CA ALA A 83 0.66 -19.38 1.37
C ALA A 83 0.62 -18.61 0.05
N LEU A 84 1.30 -17.47 -0.06
CA LEU A 84 1.41 -16.73 -1.32
C LEU A 84 2.14 -17.56 -2.39
N LYS A 85 3.21 -18.26 -2.02
CA LYS A 85 3.90 -19.19 -2.92
C LYS A 85 2.98 -20.35 -3.33
N ASP A 86 2.27 -20.93 -2.38
CA ASP A 86 1.36 -22.05 -2.62
C ASP A 86 0.16 -21.64 -3.48
N ALA A 87 -0.32 -20.40 -3.31
CA ALA A 87 -1.40 -19.82 -4.10
C ALA A 87 -1.09 -19.75 -5.61
N LEU A 88 0.17 -19.78 -6.01
CA LEU A 88 0.52 -19.82 -7.43
C LEU A 88 0.04 -21.11 -8.11
N SER A 89 -0.15 -22.18 -7.37
CA SER A 89 -0.63 -23.47 -7.90
C SER A 89 -2.10 -23.47 -8.33
N ILE A 90 -2.90 -22.50 -7.87
CA ILE A 90 -4.31 -22.39 -8.30
C ILE A 90 -4.48 -21.60 -9.60
N LEU A 91 -3.40 -21.00 -10.12
CA LEU A 91 -3.42 -20.18 -11.32
C LEU A 91 -3.22 -21.03 -12.56
N ASN A 92 -3.95 -20.71 -13.62
CA ASN A 92 -3.77 -21.35 -14.94
C ASN A 92 -2.53 -20.80 -15.68
N GLY A 93 -2.20 -21.36 -16.85
CA GLY A 93 -1.00 -21.03 -17.59
C GLY A 93 -0.82 -19.55 -17.93
N ALA A 94 -1.90 -18.85 -18.27
CA ALA A 94 -1.85 -17.40 -18.58
C ALA A 94 -1.78 -16.53 -17.34
N GLU A 95 -2.33 -17.00 -16.22
CA GLU A 95 -2.38 -16.27 -14.94
C GLU A 95 -1.08 -16.42 -14.15
N LEU A 96 -0.37 -17.54 -14.32
CA LEU A 96 0.81 -17.88 -13.52
C LEU A 96 1.94 -16.83 -13.60
N PRO A 97 2.34 -16.32 -14.80
CA PRO A 97 3.34 -15.26 -14.87
C PRO A 97 2.95 -14.01 -14.09
N ILE A 98 1.67 -13.61 -14.17
CA ILE A 98 1.12 -12.44 -13.45
C ILE A 98 1.17 -12.66 -11.94
N GLY A 99 0.71 -13.84 -11.48
CA GLY A 99 0.77 -14.20 -10.07
C GLY A 99 2.19 -14.25 -9.52
N ARG A 100 3.16 -14.76 -10.29
CA ARG A 100 4.58 -14.77 -9.92
C ARG A 100 5.15 -13.37 -9.82
N ALA A 101 4.88 -12.50 -10.78
CA ALA A 101 5.32 -11.10 -10.76
C ALA A 101 4.75 -10.39 -9.53
N TYR A 102 3.46 -10.54 -9.25
CA TYR A 102 2.82 -10.01 -8.06
C TYR A 102 3.48 -10.53 -6.77
N ALA A 103 3.70 -11.83 -6.65
CA ALA A 103 4.32 -12.44 -5.47
C ALA A 103 5.73 -11.91 -5.21
N LEU A 104 6.53 -11.70 -6.26
CA LEU A 104 7.85 -11.08 -6.14
C LEU A 104 7.76 -9.63 -5.65
N GLY A 105 6.82 -8.85 -6.18
CA GLY A 105 6.55 -7.49 -5.70
C GLY A 105 6.10 -7.47 -4.23
N PHE A 106 5.25 -8.40 -3.84
CA PHE A 106 4.80 -8.54 -2.44
C PHE A 106 5.97 -8.84 -1.48
N LEU A 107 6.94 -9.64 -1.91
CA LEU A 107 8.18 -9.84 -1.13
C LEU A 107 9.00 -8.55 -1.03
N CYS A 108 9.02 -7.73 -2.08
CA CYS A 108 9.68 -6.42 -2.05
C CYS A 108 8.99 -5.45 -1.07
N HIS A 109 7.65 -5.46 -0.99
CA HIS A 109 6.91 -4.72 0.03
C HIS A 109 7.39 -5.09 1.44
N TYR A 110 7.41 -6.37 1.78
CA TYR A 110 7.92 -6.83 3.09
C TYR A 110 9.38 -6.47 3.34
N ALA A 111 10.23 -6.54 2.32
CA ALA A 111 11.65 -6.20 2.44
C ALA A 111 11.82 -4.71 2.76
N LEU A 112 11.06 -3.84 2.10
CA LEU A 112 11.09 -2.40 2.39
C LEU A 112 10.56 -2.10 3.79
N ASP A 113 9.39 -2.63 4.15
CA ASP A 113 8.80 -2.43 5.48
C ASP A 113 9.71 -2.89 6.60
N SER A 114 10.28 -4.08 6.48
CA SER A 114 11.18 -4.62 7.51
C SER A 114 12.44 -3.76 7.68
N THR A 115 12.84 -3.01 6.65
CA THR A 115 14.02 -2.14 6.67
C THR A 115 13.68 -0.72 7.15
N ALA A 116 12.52 -0.18 6.73
CA ALA A 116 12.11 1.19 7.01
C ALA A 116 11.42 1.36 8.36
N HIS A 117 10.55 0.42 8.75
CA HIS A 117 9.75 0.53 9.98
C HIS A 117 10.56 0.68 11.27
N PRO A 118 11.74 0.07 11.47
CA PRO A 118 12.56 0.37 12.64
C PRO A 118 12.85 1.87 12.81
N LEU A 119 13.10 2.59 11.69
CA LEU A 119 13.32 4.03 11.71
C LEU A 119 12.00 4.80 11.97
N VAL A 120 10.92 4.37 11.32
CA VAL A 120 9.59 4.99 11.50
C VAL A 120 9.14 4.88 12.96
N TYR A 121 9.19 3.69 13.56
CA TYR A 121 8.86 3.48 14.97
C TYR A 121 9.77 4.24 15.93
N PHE A 122 11.06 4.33 15.63
CA PHE A 122 11.98 5.13 16.44
C PHE A 122 11.55 6.60 16.50
N HIS A 123 11.18 7.18 15.36
CA HIS A 123 10.71 8.57 15.31
C HIS A 123 9.31 8.74 15.90
N GLU A 124 8.40 7.80 15.65
CA GLU A 124 7.06 7.77 16.27
C GLU A 124 7.17 7.85 17.79
N TYR A 125 7.95 6.96 18.39
CA TYR A 125 8.13 6.93 19.86
C TYR A 125 8.80 8.18 20.38
N ARG A 126 9.82 8.68 19.70
CA ARG A 126 10.47 9.95 20.09
C ARG A 126 9.51 11.12 20.09
N LEU A 127 8.67 11.23 19.08
CA LEU A 127 7.70 12.33 18.99
C LEU A 127 6.60 12.19 20.02
N CYS A 128 6.03 11.00 20.19
CA CYS A 128 4.98 10.75 21.19
C CYS A 128 5.46 10.93 22.64
N ASP A 129 6.74 10.67 22.92
CA ASP A 129 7.33 10.80 24.26
C ASP A 129 8.02 12.15 24.50
N ALA A 130 8.00 13.08 23.55
CA ALA A 130 8.67 14.36 23.64
C ALA A 130 8.06 15.32 24.69
N GLY A 131 6.88 15.01 25.23
CA GLY A 131 6.18 15.81 26.20
C GLY A 131 5.47 17.04 25.62
N GLU A 132 5.25 17.05 24.32
CA GLU A 132 4.48 18.11 23.65
C GLU A 132 3.01 18.07 24.08
N PRO A 133 2.41 19.21 24.44
CA PRO A 133 1.02 19.25 24.86
C PRO A 133 0.08 18.72 23.79
N GLY A 134 -0.76 17.75 24.14
CA GLY A 134 -1.74 17.14 23.24
C GLY A 134 -1.20 16.02 22.36
N LEU A 135 0.07 15.61 22.53
CA LEU A 135 0.66 14.47 21.85
C LEU A 135 1.05 13.37 22.85
N SER A 136 0.66 12.15 22.59
CA SER A 136 0.88 11.00 23.46
C SER A 136 1.07 9.70 22.64
N ARG A 137 1.35 8.60 23.34
CA ARG A 137 1.39 7.27 22.75
C ARG A 137 0.05 6.81 22.13
N ALA A 138 -1.06 7.41 22.53
CA ALA A 138 -2.37 7.13 21.92
C ALA A 138 -2.45 7.64 20.48
N ASP A 139 -1.65 8.63 20.12
CA ASP A 139 -1.60 9.27 18.80
C ASP A 139 -0.56 8.59 17.87
N GLY A 140 0.07 7.51 18.33
CA GLY A 140 1.15 6.82 17.60
C GLY A 140 0.81 6.47 16.16
N SER A 141 -0.39 5.99 15.88
CA SER A 141 -0.82 5.64 14.51
C SER A 141 -0.85 6.85 13.58
N GLU A 142 -1.29 8.03 14.07
CA GLU A 142 -1.32 9.26 13.29
C GLU A 142 0.10 9.79 13.06
N VAL A 143 0.95 9.75 14.10
CA VAL A 143 2.37 10.13 13.99
C VAL A 143 3.11 9.21 13.02
N HIS A 144 2.88 7.90 13.08
CA HIS A 144 3.43 6.92 12.15
C HIS A 144 3.10 7.29 10.70
N SER A 145 1.82 7.51 10.42
CA SER A 145 1.35 7.86 9.08
C SER A 145 1.89 9.22 8.60
N LEU A 146 2.09 10.16 9.51
CA LEU A 146 2.72 11.45 9.18
C LEU A 146 4.18 11.24 8.76
N ILE A 147 4.95 10.43 9.49
CA ILE A 147 6.35 10.12 9.17
C ILE A 147 6.44 9.46 7.79
N GLU A 148 5.58 8.49 7.51
CA GLU A 148 5.54 7.83 6.20
C GLU A 148 5.17 8.81 5.07
N SER A 149 4.23 9.73 5.31
CA SER A 149 3.88 10.76 4.33
C SER A 149 5.04 11.72 4.05
N GLU A 150 5.83 12.08 5.07
CA GLU A 150 7.03 12.90 4.89
C GLU A 150 8.14 12.15 4.14
N LEU A 151 8.28 10.84 4.36
CA LEU A 151 9.19 9.99 3.59
C LEU A 151 8.78 9.90 2.12
N ASP A 152 7.49 9.81 1.83
CA ASP A 152 6.96 9.84 0.47
C ASP A 152 7.24 11.19 -0.21
N GLU A 153 7.03 12.30 0.48
CA GLU A 153 7.33 13.64 -0.05
C GLU A 153 8.82 13.82 -0.31
N LEU A 154 9.67 13.41 0.63
CA LEU A 154 11.12 13.44 0.49
C LEU A 154 11.58 12.57 -0.69
N THR A 155 11.06 11.36 -0.81
CA THR A 155 11.37 10.43 -1.90
C THR A 155 10.98 11.03 -3.25
N LEU A 156 9.78 11.58 -3.37
CA LEU A 156 9.27 12.22 -4.57
C LEU A 156 10.14 13.42 -4.98
N PHE A 157 10.45 14.29 -4.02
CA PHE A 157 11.27 15.46 -4.27
C PHE A 157 12.70 15.07 -4.70
N THR A 158 13.31 14.15 -3.98
CA THR A 158 14.69 13.72 -4.24
C THR A 158 14.83 13.01 -5.59
N ARG A 159 13.83 12.22 -5.97
CA ARG A 159 13.86 11.39 -7.19
C ARG A 159 13.37 12.12 -8.44
N ARG A 160 12.44 13.05 -8.32
CA ARG A 160 11.78 13.72 -9.46
C ARG A 160 11.76 15.24 -9.39
N GLY A 161 12.19 15.86 -8.29
CA GLY A 161 12.04 17.30 -8.08
C GLY A 161 10.57 17.76 -8.00
N GLN A 162 9.64 16.84 -7.76
CA GLN A 162 8.21 17.10 -7.64
C GLN A 162 7.79 17.14 -6.18
N THR A 163 6.64 17.74 -5.93
CA THR A 163 5.97 17.71 -4.63
C THR A 163 4.63 16.98 -4.74
N VAL A 164 4.04 16.59 -3.63
CA VAL A 164 2.70 15.99 -3.60
C VAL A 164 1.62 16.90 -4.20
N ALA A 165 1.88 18.21 -4.34
CA ALA A 165 0.97 19.14 -5.01
C ALA A 165 1.02 19.04 -6.56
N THR A 166 2.13 18.56 -7.12
CA THR A 166 2.36 18.48 -8.58
C THR A 166 2.35 17.04 -9.10
N PHE A 167 2.39 16.05 -8.23
CA PHE A 167 2.35 14.64 -8.56
C PHE A 167 0.94 14.08 -8.36
N ASP A 168 0.43 13.32 -9.32
CA ASP A 168 -0.85 12.62 -9.22
C ASP A 168 -0.63 11.10 -9.09
N PRO A 169 -0.64 10.56 -7.86
CA PRO A 169 -0.45 9.12 -7.65
C PRO A 169 -1.53 8.29 -8.36
N SER A 170 -2.76 8.79 -8.49
CA SER A 170 -3.83 8.05 -9.15
C SER A 170 -3.59 7.81 -10.64
N ALA A 171 -2.81 8.68 -11.26
CA ALA A 171 -2.43 8.57 -12.66
C ALA A 171 -1.19 7.67 -12.88
N GLU A 172 -0.32 7.54 -11.87
CA GLU A 172 0.98 6.87 -12.04
C GLU A 172 1.13 5.57 -11.26
N ILE A 173 0.51 5.46 -10.08
CA ILE A 173 0.67 4.32 -9.17
C ILE A 173 -0.63 3.47 -9.15
N LEU A 174 -0.55 2.25 -8.67
CA LEU A 174 -1.66 1.29 -8.61
C LEU A 174 -2.28 1.00 -10.00
N LYS A 175 -1.53 1.18 -11.07
CA LYS A 175 -1.97 0.79 -12.41
C LYS A 175 -2.01 -0.72 -12.51
N ALA A 176 -3.10 -1.25 -12.99
CA ALA A 176 -3.24 -2.65 -13.30
C ALA A 176 -4.41 -2.87 -14.25
N SER A 177 -4.23 -3.76 -15.22
CA SER A 177 -5.31 -4.21 -16.08
C SER A 177 -6.38 -4.95 -15.26
N ASP A 178 -7.60 -5.06 -15.80
CA ASP A 178 -8.64 -5.86 -15.13
C ASP A 178 -8.23 -7.34 -15.03
N PHE A 179 -7.39 -7.84 -15.94
CA PHE A 179 -6.83 -9.18 -15.87
C PHE A 179 -5.87 -9.34 -14.70
N VAL A 180 -4.93 -8.41 -14.52
CA VAL A 180 -4.03 -8.39 -13.35
C VAL A 180 -4.82 -8.34 -12.05
N LEU A 181 -5.79 -7.44 -11.94
CA LEU A 181 -6.64 -7.32 -10.75
C LEU A 181 -7.44 -8.59 -10.46
N HIS A 182 -7.90 -9.28 -11.50
CA HIS A 182 -8.59 -10.55 -11.35
C HIS A 182 -7.67 -11.64 -10.78
N VAL A 183 -6.48 -11.79 -11.36
CA VAL A 183 -5.48 -12.77 -10.89
C VAL A 183 -5.09 -12.50 -9.44
N VAL A 184 -4.77 -11.25 -9.11
CA VAL A 184 -4.39 -10.88 -7.73
C VAL A 184 -5.55 -11.11 -6.76
N SER A 185 -6.79 -10.82 -7.16
CA SER A 185 -7.96 -11.11 -6.31
C SER A 185 -8.10 -12.59 -5.97
N LYS A 186 -7.78 -13.51 -6.90
CA LYS A 186 -7.74 -14.96 -6.60
C LYS A 186 -6.72 -15.29 -5.50
N LEU A 187 -5.53 -14.67 -5.59
CA LEU A 187 -4.50 -14.86 -4.56
C LEU A 187 -5.01 -14.40 -3.19
N TYR A 188 -5.67 -13.23 -3.09
CA TYR A 188 -6.20 -12.73 -1.83
C TYR A 188 -7.32 -13.58 -1.24
N VAL A 189 -8.19 -14.15 -2.08
CA VAL A 189 -9.21 -15.12 -1.62
C VAL A 189 -8.54 -16.34 -1.01
N TYR A 190 -7.51 -16.88 -1.68
CA TYR A 190 -6.74 -18.01 -1.16
C TYR A 190 -6.03 -17.67 0.16
N LEU A 191 -5.33 -16.53 0.21
CA LEU A 191 -4.58 -16.09 1.40
C LEU A 191 -5.52 -15.85 2.60
N ALA A 192 -6.63 -15.15 2.39
CA ALA A 192 -7.61 -14.87 3.43
C ALA A 192 -8.16 -16.16 4.05
N LEU A 193 -8.52 -17.12 3.20
CA LEU A 193 -9.05 -18.40 3.66
C LEU A 193 -7.97 -19.26 4.33
N THR A 194 -6.83 -19.45 3.69
CA THR A 194 -5.81 -20.42 4.11
C THR A 194 -5.06 -19.97 5.36
N VAL A 195 -4.72 -18.68 5.46
CA VAL A 195 -3.90 -18.17 6.56
C VAL A 195 -4.75 -17.69 7.74
N TYR A 196 -5.87 -17.04 7.43
CA TYR A 196 -6.69 -16.36 8.44
C TYR A 196 -8.06 -17.01 8.68
N GLY A 197 -8.47 -17.99 7.85
CA GLY A 197 -9.79 -18.64 7.95
C GLY A 197 -10.94 -17.71 7.59
N GLU A 198 -10.66 -16.62 6.82
CA GLU A 198 -11.65 -15.61 6.47
C GLU A 198 -12.17 -15.84 5.04
N ILE A 199 -13.49 -15.93 4.89
CA ILE A 199 -14.15 -16.01 3.59
C ILE A 199 -14.41 -14.58 3.12
N VAL A 200 -13.84 -14.21 1.98
CA VAL A 200 -13.91 -12.86 1.42
C VAL A 200 -14.54 -12.85 0.03
N PRO A 201 -15.09 -11.72 -0.43
CA PRO A 201 -15.59 -11.59 -1.79
C PRO A 201 -14.48 -11.85 -2.83
N GLU A 202 -14.81 -12.53 -3.93
CA GLU A 202 -13.85 -12.82 -5.02
C GLU A 202 -13.14 -11.58 -5.57
N ARG A 203 -13.79 -10.43 -5.53
CA ARG A 203 -13.26 -9.15 -6.04
C ARG A 203 -12.76 -8.23 -4.94
N LEU A 204 -12.48 -8.76 -3.73
CA LEU A 204 -12.02 -7.97 -2.59
C LEU A 204 -10.89 -7.00 -2.97
N PHE A 205 -9.80 -7.54 -3.50
CA PHE A 205 -8.61 -6.75 -3.82
C PHE A 205 -8.86 -5.78 -4.99
N THR A 206 -9.58 -6.22 -6.02
CA THR A 206 -9.98 -5.34 -7.13
C THR A 206 -10.75 -4.11 -6.63
N ILE A 207 -11.71 -4.30 -5.73
CA ILE A 207 -12.50 -3.20 -5.17
C ILE A 207 -11.61 -2.30 -4.33
N ALA A 208 -10.79 -2.87 -3.45
CA ALA A 208 -9.87 -2.12 -2.59
C ALA A 208 -8.90 -1.24 -3.40
N VAL A 209 -8.30 -1.76 -4.48
CA VAL A 209 -7.44 -0.99 -5.38
C VAL A 209 -8.21 0.15 -6.06
N LYS A 210 -9.43 -0.11 -6.54
CA LYS A 210 -10.27 0.92 -7.18
C LYS A 210 -10.69 2.01 -6.18
N ASP A 211 -11.03 1.62 -4.96
CA ASP A 211 -11.35 2.55 -3.87
C ASP A 211 -10.13 3.40 -3.47
N PHE A 212 -8.96 2.77 -3.36
CA PHE A 212 -7.71 3.49 -3.10
C PHE A 212 -7.41 4.53 -4.18
N ARG A 213 -7.48 4.15 -5.46
CA ARG A 213 -7.28 5.09 -6.58
C ARG A 213 -8.32 6.21 -6.58
N ALA A 214 -9.57 5.91 -6.23
CA ALA A 214 -10.62 6.93 -6.13
C ALA A 214 -10.32 7.93 -5.00
N ALA A 215 -9.85 7.45 -3.84
CA ALA A 215 -9.42 8.29 -2.74
C ALA A 215 -8.25 9.21 -3.15
N GLN A 216 -7.24 8.66 -3.84
CA GLN A 216 -6.11 9.47 -4.35
C GLN A 216 -6.58 10.58 -5.29
N ARG A 217 -7.48 10.29 -6.23
CA ARG A 217 -8.04 11.32 -7.13
C ARG A 217 -8.77 12.41 -6.35
N PHE A 218 -9.53 12.04 -5.33
CA PHE A 218 -10.24 13.02 -4.51
C PHE A 218 -9.27 13.96 -3.80
N PHE A 219 -8.23 13.44 -3.15
CA PHE A 219 -7.24 14.26 -2.45
C PHE A 219 -6.41 15.15 -3.37
N HIS A 220 -6.19 14.74 -4.62
CA HIS A 220 -5.44 15.51 -5.62
C HIS A 220 -6.32 16.40 -6.51
N SER A 221 -7.66 16.34 -6.35
CA SER A 221 -8.58 17.22 -7.06
C SER A 221 -8.56 18.65 -6.48
N PRO A 222 -8.91 19.69 -7.27
CA PRO A 222 -9.04 21.06 -6.74
C PRO A 222 -10.04 21.16 -5.57
N SER A 223 -11.13 20.38 -5.61
CA SER A 223 -12.12 20.34 -4.54
C SER A 223 -11.60 19.63 -3.28
N GLY A 224 -10.82 18.56 -3.42
CA GLY A 224 -10.18 17.90 -2.29
C GLY A 224 -9.10 18.76 -1.62
N ARG A 225 -8.35 19.53 -2.40
CA ARG A 225 -7.37 20.52 -1.87
C ARG A 225 -8.04 21.66 -1.09
N ALA A 226 -9.22 22.10 -1.49
CA ALA A 226 -9.97 23.14 -0.79
C ALA A 226 -10.43 22.69 0.60
N THR A 227 -10.83 21.42 0.76
CA THR A 227 -11.24 20.87 2.07
C THR A 227 -10.06 20.68 3.02
N THR A 228 -8.83 20.51 2.50
CA THR A 228 -7.61 20.41 3.33
C THR A 228 -7.00 21.77 3.66
N SER A 229 -7.33 22.85 2.93
CA SER A 229 -6.82 24.22 3.15
C SER A 229 -7.69 25.10 4.05
N SER A 230 -8.91 24.69 4.38
CA SER A 230 -9.85 25.47 5.22
C SER A 230 -9.74 25.22 6.72
N GLY A 231 -8.64 24.62 7.17
CA GLY A 231 -8.32 24.41 8.60
C GLY A 231 -7.08 25.22 9.01
N TRP A 232 -7.22 26.58 9.06
CA TRP A 232 -6.29 27.48 9.74
C TRP A 232 -6.94 28.02 11.00
#